data_b4cbfedf03c2b274e5869c33b2893cd6
#
_entry.id   b4cbfedf03c2b274e5869c33b2893cd6
#
_cell.length_a   1.000
_cell.length_b   1.000
_cell.length_c   1.000
_cell.angle_alpha   90.00
_cell.angle_beta   90.00
_cell.angle_gamma   90.00
#
_symmetry.space_group_name_H-M   'P 1'
#
loop_
_entity.id
_entity.type
_entity.pdbx_description
1 polymer ?
#
loop_
_entity_poly.entity_id
_entity_poly.type
_entity_poly.pdbx_seq_one_letter_code
_entity_poly.pdbx_strand_id
1 'polypeptide(L)'
;APFAMNHSDWSKKDLEYIWHPCSQMKDYETLPPIVVDHGKGVNLYDVDGKRYLDVVSSWWCNLLGHSHPKINQAIKNQLDSLEHVIFANFSHRPAITLCEELMKKIPRGLCKFNFSDNGSASIESAMKMSFQYHYQTGNRQKVRFMSLSDGYHGETLGALSAGGLDLYSELYKPLLLDIVRIPAPDCYRCPRGKKRGCCQAECIDAAQEAFARHGDECAALLVEPLLQGSAGMRMYPPAYL
;
A
#
# COMPACT_ATOMS: atom_id res chain seq x y z
N ALA A 1 44.69 0.65 -1.80
CA ALA A 1 43.25 0.84 -2.07
C ALA A 1 42.59 -0.54 -1.99
N PRO A 2 41.49 -0.74 -1.26
CA PRO A 2 40.78 -1.99 -1.35
C PRO A 2 40.34 -2.17 -2.81
N PHE A 3 40.49 -3.37 -3.35
CA PHE A 3 40.03 -3.70 -4.70
C PHE A 3 38.58 -3.32 -4.82
N ALA A 4 38.25 -2.40 -5.73
CA ALA A 4 36.86 -2.04 -6.00
C ALA A 4 36.15 -3.28 -6.50
N MET A 5 35.18 -3.78 -5.74
CA MET A 5 34.35 -4.92 -6.14
C MET A 5 33.49 -4.52 -7.35
N ASN A 6 33.48 -5.34 -8.38
CA ASN A 6 32.63 -5.16 -9.55
C ASN A 6 31.19 -5.66 -9.32
N HIS A 7 30.27 -5.42 -10.26
CA HIS A 7 28.88 -5.85 -10.17
C HIS A 7 28.73 -7.34 -9.88
N SER A 8 29.53 -8.20 -10.53
CA SER A 8 29.47 -9.65 -10.32
C SER A 8 29.80 -10.05 -8.88
N ASP A 9 30.76 -9.40 -8.25
CA ASP A 9 31.15 -9.71 -6.87
C ASP A 9 30.10 -9.24 -5.87
N TRP A 10 29.50 -8.06 -6.10
CA TRP A 10 28.40 -7.57 -5.30
C TRP A 10 27.14 -8.41 -5.45
N SER A 11 26.78 -8.81 -6.68
CA SER A 11 25.64 -9.66 -6.97
C SER A 11 25.74 -11.05 -6.32
N LYS A 12 26.95 -11.64 -6.29
CA LYS A 12 27.17 -12.91 -5.56
C LYS A 12 26.91 -12.76 -4.06
N LYS A 13 27.41 -11.69 -3.44
CA LYS A 13 27.17 -11.41 -2.03
C LYS A 13 25.70 -11.14 -1.73
N ASP A 14 25.02 -10.43 -2.62
CA ASP A 14 23.59 -10.19 -2.52
C ASP A 14 22.82 -11.51 -2.44
N LEU A 15 23.06 -12.40 -3.41
CA LEU A 15 22.39 -13.71 -3.46
C LEU A 15 22.79 -14.66 -2.31
N GLU A 16 23.98 -14.47 -1.71
CA GLU A 16 24.40 -15.22 -0.52
C GLU A 16 23.65 -14.81 0.73
N TYR A 17 23.31 -13.51 0.89
CA TYR A 17 22.81 -12.98 2.16
C TYR A 17 21.37 -12.45 2.12
N ILE A 18 20.83 -12.12 0.93
CA ILE A 18 19.54 -11.43 0.81
C ILE A 18 18.49 -12.34 0.19
N TRP A 19 17.38 -12.50 0.89
CA TRP A 19 16.18 -13.10 0.33
C TRP A 19 15.27 -11.98 -0.21
N HIS A 20 15.20 -11.84 -1.52
CA HIS A 20 14.42 -10.80 -2.17
C HIS A 20 12.92 -11.06 -2.07
N PRO A 21 12.13 -10.04 -1.65
CA PRO A 21 10.67 -10.14 -1.63
C PRO A 21 10.09 -10.14 -3.06
N CYS A 22 8.87 -10.67 -3.19
CA CYS A 22 8.09 -10.65 -4.43
C CYS A 22 8.83 -11.23 -5.66
N SER A 23 9.77 -12.14 -5.44
CA SER A 23 10.63 -12.71 -6.47
C SER A 23 10.83 -14.20 -6.25
N GLN A 24 11.00 -14.94 -7.34
CA GLN A 24 11.48 -16.31 -7.28
C GLN A 24 13.02 -16.30 -7.26
N MET A 25 13.63 -16.68 -6.13
CA MET A 25 15.10 -16.62 -5.97
C MET A 25 15.87 -17.42 -7.04
N LYS A 26 15.27 -18.48 -7.55
CA LYS A 26 15.88 -19.30 -8.62
C LYS A 26 16.07 -18.52 -9.93
N ASP A 27 15.24 -17.53 -10.21
CA ASP A 27 15.34 -16.73 -11.43
C ASP A 27 16.63 -15.89 -11.44
N TYR A 28 17.16 -15.57 -10.27
CA TYR A 28 18.44 -14.83 -10.14
C TYR A 28 19.67 -15.65 -10.50
N GLU A 29 19.56 -16.97 -10.67
CA GLU A 29 20.64 -17.80 -11.21
C GLU A 29 20.96 -17.44 -12.67
N THR A 30 19.94 -17.00 -13.43
CA THR A 30 20.07 -16.62 -14.84
C THR A 30 19.97 -15.12 -15.07
N LEU A 31 19.25 -14.39 -14.21
CA LEU A 31 19.07 -12.94 -14.26
C LEU A 31 19.42 -12.34 -12.90
N PRO A 32 20.70 -12.14 -12.60
CA PRO A 32 21.13 -11.64 -11.28
C PRO A 32 20.60 -10.23 -11.02
N PRO A 33 20.41 -9.86 -9.73
CA PRO A 33 19.89 -8.54 -9.36
C PRO A 33 20.85 -7.42 -9.79
N ILE A 34 20.28 -6.27 -10.15
CA ILE A 34 21.04 -5.05 -10.44
C ILE A 34 21.44 -4.42 -9.11
N VAL A 35 22.74 -4.33 -8.85
CA VAL A 35 23.26 -3.70 -7.64
C VAL A 35 23.41 -2.20 -7.88
N VAL A 36 22.49 -1.42 -7.34
CA VAL A 36 22.43 0.02 -7.51
C VAL A 36 23.40 0.72 -6.57
N ASP A 37 24.23 1.61 -7.09
CA ASP A 37 25.13 2.47 -6.33
C ASP A 37 24.46 3.78 -5.94
N HIS A 38 23.85 4.48 -6.91
CA HIS A 38 23.17 5.74 -6.65
C HIS A 38 22.03 6.01 -7.62
N GLY A 39 21.17 7.01 -7.27
CA GLY A 39 20.10 7.48 -8.11
C GLY A 39 20.10 9.00 -8.24
N LYS A 40 19.71 9.52 -9.41
CA LYS A 40 19.54 10.95 -9.65
C LYS A 40 18.37 11.23 -10.59
N GLY A 41 17.40 12.00 -10.13
CA GLY A 41 16.18 12.26 -10.89
C GLY A 41 15.46 10.94 -11.22
N VAL A 42 15.24 10.66 -12.48
CA VAL A 42 14.58 9.44 -12.97
C VAL A 42 15.54 8.27 -13.26
N ASN A 43 16.82 8.43 -12.98
CA ASN A 43 17.82 7.44 -13.32
C ASN A 43 18.41 6.77 -12.09
N LEU A 44 18.68 5.47 -12.21
CA LEU A 44 19.51 4.67 -11.32
C LEU A 44 20.84 4.36 -12.02
N TYR A 45 21.88 4.20 -11.25
CA TYR A 45 23.21 3.82 -11.72
C TYR A 45 23.68 2.63 -10.90
N ASP A 46 24.13 1.57 -11.57
CA ASP A 46 24.72 0.43 -10.87
C ASP A 46 26.18 0.71 -10.47
N VAL A 47 26.76 -0.23 -9.75
CA VAL A 47 28.14 -0.16 -9.24
C VAL A 47 29.22 -0.11 -10.35
N ASP A 48 28.88 -0.47 -11.57
CA ASP A 48 29.75 -0.36 -12.76
C ASP A 48 29.48 0.94 -13.55
N GLY A 49 28.57 1.79 -13.08
CA GLY A 49 28.19 3.07 -13.68
C GLY A 49 27.20 2.97 -14.83
N LYS A 50 26.62 1.81 -15.08
CA LYS A 50 25.57 1.66 -16.10
C LYS A 50 24.28 2.33 -15.63
N ARG A 51 23.66 3.10 -16.54
CA ARG A 51 22.44 3.86 -16.27
C ARG A 51 21.19 3.07 -16.63
N TYR A 52 20.19 3.13 -15.77
CA TYR A 52 18.85 2.59 -15.95
C TYR A 52 17.79 3.68 -15.73
N LEU A 53 16.73 3.67 -16.52
CA LEU A 53 15.59 4.54 -16.31
C LEU A 53 14.60 3.87 -15.37
N ASP A 54 14.34 4.48 -14.22
CA ASP A 54 13.36 3.99 -13.25
C ASP A 54 11.94 4.44 -13.63
N VAL A 55 11.31 3.71 -14.55
CA VAL A 55 9.99 4.04 -15.10
C VAL A 55 8.84 3.81 -14.13
N VAL A 56 9.06 3.06 -13.03
CA VAL A 56 8.06 2.79 -12.01
C VAL A 56 8.30 3.56 -10.71
N SER A 57 9.27 4.50 -10.72
CA SER A 57 9.64 5.32 -9.55
C SER A 57 9.89 4.47 -8.31
N SER A 58 10.65 3.38 -8.45
CA SER A 58 10.93 2.38 -7.40
C SER A 58 9.66 1.95 -6.67
N TRP A 59 8.70 1.46 -7.46
CA TRP A 59 7.37 1.04 -6.99
C TRP A 59 6.55 2.19 -6.39
N TRP A 60 6.53 3.32 -7.14
CA TRP A 60 5.75 4.53 -6.87
C TRP A 60 6.18 5.36 -5.64
N CYS A 61 7.33 5.03 -5.03
CA CYS A 61 7.81 5.72 -3.83
C CYS A 61 8.52 7.05 -4.13
N ASN A 62 9.18 7.17 -5.30
CA ASN A 62 10.03 8.31 -5.64
C ASN A 62 9.31 9.33 -6.53
N LEU A 63 8.19 9.89 -6.07
CA LEU A 63 7.38 10.85 -6.82
C LEU A 63 8.18 12.04 -7.41
N LEU A 64 9.18 12.54 -6.67
CA LEU A 64 10.01 13.67 -7.06
C LEU A 64 11.38 13.26 -7.62
N GLY A 65 11.55 11.96 -7.88
CA GLY A 65 12.80 11.37 -8.33
C GLY A 65 13.83 11.13 -7.23
N HIS A 66 14.88 10.42 -7.60
CA HIS A 66 15.96 10.04 -6.69
C HIS A 66 16.82 11.26 -6.30
N SER A 67 17.29 11.26 -5.07
CA SER A 67 18.24 12.26 -4.54
C SER A 67 17.75 13.71 -4.70
N HIS A 68 16.46 13.95 -4.51
CA HIS A 68 15.90 15.30 -4.63
C HIS A 68 16.53 16.26 -3.61
N PRO A 69 17.17 17.36 -4.05
CA PRO A 69 18.05 18.16 -3.17
C PRO A 69 17.33 18.78 -1.98
N LYS A 70 16.09 19.25 -2.16
CA LYS A 70 15.30 19.83 -1.04
C LYS A 70 14.91 18.79 -0.01
N ILE A 71 14.57 17.55 -0.43
CA ILE A 71 14.24 16.46 0.48
C ILE A 71 15.48 16.05 1.26
N ASN A 72 16.59 15.81 0.55
CA ASN A 72 17.85 15.44 1.18
C ASN A 72 18.33 16.49 2.19
N GLN A 73 18.19 17.78 1.87
CA GLN A 73 18.57 18.84 2.79
C GLN A 73 17.64 18.89 4.03
N ALA A 74 16.33 18.69 3.84
CA ALA A 74 15.40 18.66 4.96
C ALA A 74 15.70 17.49 5.92
N ILE A 75 16.01 16.29 5.36
CA ILE A 75 16.39 15.13 6.18
C ILE A 75 17.70 15.39 6.93
N LYS A 76 18.75 15.94 6.28
CA LYS A 76 20.00 16.28 6.92
C LYS A 76 19.80 17.26 8.08
N ASN A 77 19.05 18.34 7.86
CA ASN A 77 18.75 19.32 8.91
C ASN A 77 17.99 18.69 10.09
N GLN A 78 17.09 17.74 9.81
CA GLN A 78 16.34 17.07 10.88
C GLN A 78 17.23 16.11 11.68
N LEU A 79 18.15 15.39 11.03
CA LEU A 79 19.11 14.51 11.70
C LEU A 79 20.01 15.28 12.68
N ASP A 80 20.39 16.53 12.35
CA ASP A 80 21.21 17.37 13.21
C ASP A 80 20.47 17.79 14.51
N SER A 81 19.14 17.63 14.58
CA SER A 81 18.33 18.01 15.74
C SER A 81 17.69 16.84 16.48
N LEU A 82 17.09 15.93 15.76
CA LEU A 82 16.38 14.77 16.33
C LEU A 82 16.08 13.74 15.23
N GLU A 83 16.69 12.57 15.33
CA GLU A 83 16.49 11.44 14.41
C GLU A 83 15.26 10.62 14.78
N HIS A 84 15.02 10.40 16.06
CA HIS A 84 13.89 9.60 16.54
C HIS A 84 13.48 10.00 17.98
N VAL A 85 12.19 9.89 18.26
CA VAL A 85 11.61 9.85 19.61
C VAL A 85 10.33 9.01 19.59
N ILE A 86 10.11 8.25 20.64
CA ILE A 86 8.88 7.46 20.78
C ILE A 86 7.64 8.37 20.89
N PHE A 87 6.54 8.01 20.22
CA PHE A 87 5.27 8.76 20.34
C PHE A 87 4.47 8.48 21.62
N ALA A 88 4.81 7.48 22.39
CA ALA A 88 4.16 7.22 23.68
C ALA A 88 4.56 8.32 24.68
N ASN A 89 3.67 9.29 24.90
CA ASN A 89 3.83 10.50 25.72
C ASN A 89 4.80 11.56 25.18
N PHE A 90 5.40 11.36 24.02
CA PHE A 90 6.27 12.32 23.35
C PHE A 90 5.69 12.73 22.01
N SER A 91 6.13 13.85 21.48
CA SER A 91 5.82 14.36 20.16
C SER A 91 6.97 15.21 19.63
N HIS A 92 6.92 15.55 18.33
CA HIS A 92 7.92 16.42 17.71
C HIS A 92 7.31 17.31 16.63
N ARG A 93 7.94 18.45 16.38
CA ARG A 93 7.43 19.48 15.46
C ARG A 93 7.13 18.96 14.05
N PRO A 94 8.00 18.18 13.38
CA PRO A 94 7.71 17.67 12.04
C PRO A 94 6.38 16.90 11.92
N ALA A 95 6.05 16.03 12.89
CA ALA A 95 4.79 15.30 12.86
C ALA A 95 3.58 16.23 13.04
N ILE A 96 3.67 17.20 13.97
CA ILE A 96 2.59 18.17 14.20
C ILE A 96 2.36 19.00 12.93
N THR A 97 3.41 19.56 12.32
CA THR A 97 3.31 20.36 11.10
C THR A 97 2.76 19.53 9.92
N LEU A 98 3.19 18.26 9.78
CA LEU A 98 2.62 17.34 8.78
C LEU A 98 1.11 17.19 8.98
N CYS A 99 0.66 16.94 10.21
CA CYS A 99 -0.77 16.82 10.52
C CYS A 99 -1.54 18.11 10.20
N GLU A 100 -0.99 19.27 10.54
CA GLU A 100 -1.60 20.57 10.20
C GLU A 100 -1.78 20.76 8.69
N GLU A 101 -0.77 20.40 7.89
CA GLU A 101 -0.86 20.49 6.44
C GLU A 101 -1.84 19.46 5.85
N LEU A 102 -1.87 18.23 6.37
CA LEU A 102 -2.81 17.20 5.96
C LEU A 102 -4.26 17.57 6.30
N MET A 103 -4.52 18.19 7.48
CA MET A 103 -5.86 18.65 7.85
C MET A 103 -6.51 19.57 6.83
N LYS A 104 -5.71 20.32 6.07
CA LYS A 104 -6.20 21.21 5.00
C LYS A 104 -6.68 20.45 3.76
N LYS A 105 -6.39 19.15 3.66
CA LYS A 105 -6.61 18.33 2.45
C LYS A 105 -7.56 17.15 2.64
N ILE A 106 -7.72 16.67 3.86
CA ILE A 106 -8.55 15.50 4.17
C ILE A 106 -10.03 15.86 4.22
N PRO A 107 -10.94 14.88 4.06
CA PRO A 107 -12.38 15.09 4.18
C PRO A 107 -12.77 15.62 5.56
N ARG A 108 -13.83 16.43 5.59
CA ARG A 108 -14.41 16.92 6.86
C ARG A 108 -14.88 15.74 7.72
N GLY A 109 -14.68 15.86 9.03
CA GLY A 109 -15.03 14.80 10.00
C GLY A 109 -13.84 13.94 10.43
N LEU A 110 -12.80 13.84 9.63
CA LEU A 110 -11.53 13.25 10.06
C LEU A 110 -10.74 14.30 10.85
N CYS A 111 -10.25 13.97 12.06
CA CYS A 111 -9.64 14.94 12.96
C CYS A 111 -8.37 14.45 13.68
N LYS A 112 -7.99 13.18 13.48
CA LYS A 112 -6.81 12.57 14.08
C LYS A 112 -6.05 11.71 13.09
N PHE A 113 -4.74 11.63 13.28
CA PHE A 113 -3.84 10.80 12.50
C PHE A 113 -3.25 9.71 13.38
N ASN A 114 -3.23 8.50 12.85
CA ASN A 114 -2.47 7.39 13.41
C ASN A 114 -1.28 7.11 12.46
N PHE A 115 -0.08 7.08 13.00
CA PHE A 115 1.12 6.75 12.25
C PHE A 115 1.47 5.28 12.42
N SER A 116 1.82 4.62 11.32
CA SER A 116 2.28 3.24 11.28
C SER A 116 3.51 3.13 10.40
N ASP A 117 4.27 2.06 10.55
CA ASP A 117 5.57 1.87 9.87
C ASP A 117 5.43 1.67 8.35
N ASN A 118 4.28 1.13 7.91
CA ASN A 118 4.00 0.86 6.51
C ASN A 118 2.49 0.77 6.25
N GLY A 119 2.09 0.59 4.98
CA GLY A 119 0.69 0.50 4.57
C GLY A 119 -0.04 -0.70 5.18
N SER A 120 0.58 -1.88 5.19
CA SER A 120 -0.03 -3.08 5.80
C SER A 120 -0.34 -2.87 7.28
N ALA A 121 0.62 -2.33 8.05
CA ALA A 121 0.43 -2.00 9.46
C ALA A 121 -0.67 -0.95 9.68
N SER A 122 -0.83 -0.01 8.75
CA SER A 122 -1.92 0.98 8.78
C SER A 122 -3.28 0.32 8.61
N ILE A 123 -3.41 -0.64 7.69
CA ILE A 123 -4.64 -1.42 7.48
C ILE A 123 -4.95 -2.28 8.72
N GLU A 124 -3.95 -2.98 9.27
CA GLU A 124 -4.14 -3.76 10.52
C GLU A 124 -4.64 -2.88 11.66
N SER A 125 -4.05 -1.69 11.83
CA SER A 125 -4.47 -0.72 12.84
C SER A 125 -5.90 -0.24 12.60
N ALA A 126 -6.27 0.08 11.36
CA ALA A 126 -7.61 0.52 11.00
C ALA A 126 -8.67 -0.57 11.26
N MET A 127 -8.37 -1.83 10.91
CA MET A 127 -9.24 -2.97 11.19
C MET A 127 -9.43 -3.16 12.69
N LYS A 128 -8.35 -3.13 13.47
CA LYS A 128 -8.41 -3.25 14.94
C LYS A 128 -9.20 -2.11 15.58
N MET A 129 -8.97 -0.86 15.15
CA MET A 129 -9.72 0.29 15.65
C MET A 129 -11.21 0.20 15.34
N SER A 130 -11.58 -0.21 14.12
CA SER A 130 -12.98 -0.41 13.72
C SER A 130 -13.66 -1.48 14.56
N PHE A 131 -13.02 -2.62 14.74
CA PHE A 131 -13.52 -3.69 15.62
C PHE A 131 -13.69 -3.20 17.05
N GLN A 132 -12.64 -2.57 17.62
CA GLN A 132 -12.65 -2.09 19.01
C GLN A 132 -13.75 -1.04 19.23
N TYR A 133 -13.96 -0.13 18.29
CA TYR A 133 -15.03 0.87 18.35
C TYR A 133 -16.41 0.19 18.50
N HIS A 134 -16.71 -0.76 17.62
CA HIS A 134 -17.99 -1.47 17.67
C HIS A 134 -18.15 -2.29 18.95
N TYR A 135 -17.10 -2.97 19.38
CA TYR A 135 -17.12 -3.73 20.63
C TYR A 135 -17.42 -2.84 21.85
N GLN A 136 -16.77 -1.68 21.94
CA GLN A 136 -16.94 -0.74 23.06
C GLN A 136 -18.27 0.01 23.02
N THR A 137 -18.85 0.19 21.85
CA THR A 137 -20.19 0.83 21.69
C THR A 137 -21.36 -0.16 21.76
N GLY A 138 -21.10 -1.42 22.10
CA GLY A 138 -22.14 -2.43 22.31
C GLY A 138 -22.51 -3.24 21.07
N ASN A 139 -21.97 -2.95 19.90
CA ASN A 139 -22.24 -3.66 18.64
C ASN A 139 -21.32 -4.88 18.47
N ARG A 140 -21.34 -5.79 19.45
CA ARG A 140 -20.39 -6.92 19.56
C ARG A 140 -20.52 -7.95 18.44
N GLN A 141 -21.60 -7.95 17.67
CA GLN A 141 -21.81 -8.80 16.49
C GLN A 141 -20.97 -8.37 15.28
N LYS A 142 -20.43 -7.13 15.26
CA LYS A 142 -19.62 -6.59 14.16
C LYS A 142 -18.19 -7.09 14.24
N VAL A 143 -17.98 -8.34 13.82
CA VAL A 143 -16.67 -9.04 13.90
C VAL A 143 -16.04 -9.34 12.53
N ARG A 144 -16.76 -9.09 11.45
CA ARG A 144 -16.31 -9.31 10.08
C ARG A 144 -15.93 -7.99 9.40
N PHE A 145 -15.32 -8.10 8.24
CA PHE A 145 -15.01 -6.97 7.37
C PHE A 145 -15.54 -7.23 5.97
N MET A 146 -15.75 -6.15 5.22
CA MET A 146 -16.06 -6.19 3.80
C MET A 146 -14.89 -5.64 3.00
N SER A 147 -14.68 -6.12 1.79
CA SER A 147 -13.75 -5.50 0.84
C SER A 147 -14.16 -5.78 -0.60
N LEU A 148 -13.62 -4.98 -1.54
CA LEU A 148 -13.80 -5.24 -2.95
C LEU A 148 -12.93 -6.42 -3.40
N SER A 149 -13.44 -7.23 -4.32
CA SER A 149 -12.63 -8.21 -5.05
C SER A 149 -11.47 -7.50 -5.76
N ASP A 150 -10.38 -8.22 -5.99
CA ASP A 150 -9.20 -7.67 -6.66
C ASP A 150 -8.55 -6.47 -5.95
N GLY A 151 -8.94 -6.15 -4.70
CA GLY A 151 -8.30 -5.12 -3.89
C GLY A 151 -6.92 -5.55 -3.40
N TYR A 152 -6.05 -4.56 -3.15
CA TYR A 152 -4.76 -4.78 -2.49
C TYR A 152 -4.60 -3.83 -1.30
N HIS A 153 -4.40 -4.41 -0.13
CA HIS A 153 -4.29 -3.65 1.12
C HIS A 153 -3.00 -3.92 1.90
N GLY A 154 -2.13 -4.79 1.37
CA GLY A 154 -0.87 -5.19 1.99
C GLY A 154 -0.75 -6.71 2.14
N GLU A 155 0.35 -7.16 2.75
CA GLU A 155 0.73 -8.58 2.80
C GLU A 155 0.86 -9.15 4.23
N THR A 156 0.54 -8.39 5.27
CA THR A 156 0.29 -8.96 6.60
C THR A 156 -1.02 -9.75 6.58
N LEU A 157 -1.21 -10.72 7.48
CA LEU A 157 -2.35 -11.64 7.40
C LEU A 157 -3.71 -10.92 7.35
N GLY A 158 -3.94 -9.88 8.15
CA GLY A 158 -5.18 -9.11 8.11
C GLY A 158 -5.32 -8.27 6.84
N ALA A 159 -4.25 -7.56 6.42
CA ALA A 159 -4.25 -6.78 5.19
C ALA A 159 -4.38 -7.68 3.94
N LEU A 160 -3.71 -8.84 3.93
CA LEU A 160 -3.83 -9.85 2.89
C LEU A 160 -5.24 -10.45 2.85
N SER A 161 -5.84 -10.68 4.02
CA SER A 161 -7.24 -11.12 4.11
C SER A 161 -8.19 -10.11 3.49
N ALA A 162 -7.97 -8.81 3.72
CA ALA A 162 -8.75 -7.73 3.11
C ALA A 162 -8.48 -7.61 1.60
N GLY A 163 -7.29 -7.97 1.13
CA GLY A 163 -6.96 -8.07 -0.29
C GLY A 163 -7.81 -9.13 -1.01
N GLY A 164 -8.04 -8.96 -2.30
CA GLY A 164 -8.89 -9.86 -3.10
C GLY A 164 -8.18 -10.47 -4.31
N LEU A 165 -6.85 -10.40 -4.38
CA LEU A 165 -6.05 -10.94 -5.47
C LEU A 165 -5.56 -12.34 -5.12
N ASP A 166 -6.08 -13.36 -5.80
CA ASP A 166 -5.69 -14.77 -5.59
C ASP A 166 -4.18 -14.98 -5.76
N LEU A 167 -3.54 -14.25 -6.67
CA LEU A 167 -2.09 -14.32 -6.90
C LEU A 167 -1.28 -14.22 -5.59
N TYR A 168 -1.71 -13.39 -4.65
CA TYR A 168 -1.01 -13.18 -3.38
C TYR A 168 -1.58 -14.02 -2.23
N SER A 169 -2.86 -14.37 -2.29
CA SER A 169 -3.59 -14.95 -1.17
C SER A 169 -3.80 -16.47 -1.23
N GLU A 170 -3.72 -17.08 -2.43
CA GLU A 170 -4.11 -18.48 -2.64
C GLU A 170 -3.39 -19.47 -1.70
N LEU A 171 -2.07 -19.33 -1.58
CA LEU A 171 -1.25 -20.20 -0.72
C LEU A 171 -1.60 -20.03 0.77
N TYR A 172 -2.03 -18.85 1.17
CA TYR A 172 -2.26 -18.47 2.57
C TYR A 172 -3.72 -18.58 3.00
N LYS A 173 -4.63 -19.00 2.13
CA LYS A 173 -6.08 -19.11 2.42
C LYS A 173 -6.40 -19.73 3.78
N PRO A 174 -5.71 -20.79 4.25
CA PRO A 174 -6.00 -21.37 5.56
C PRO A 174 -5.70 -20.47 6.76
N LEU A 175 -4.94 -19.40 6.58
CA LEU A 175 -4.52 -18.46 7.63
C LEU A 175 -5.31 -17.15 7.60
N LEU A 176 -6.14 -16.95 6.57
CA LEU A 176 -6.79 -15.65 6.34
C LEU A 176 -8.10 -15.53 7.11
N LEU A 177 -8.46 -14.29 7.43
CA LEU A 177 -9.75 -13.94 8.02
C LEU A 177 -10.87 -14.13 6.97
N ASP A 178 -12.07 -14.46 7.46
CA ASP A 178 -13.27 -14.50 6.62
C ASP A 178 -13.75 -13.08 6.31
N ILE A 179 -13.62 -12.68 5.06
CA ILE A 179 -13.98 -11.35 4.55
C ILE A 179 -15.16 -11.47 3.59
N VAL A 180 -16.17 -10.62 3.77
CA VAL A 180 -17.29 -10.50 2.83
C VAL A 180 -16.80 -9.80 1.57
N ARG A 181 -16.77 -10.51 0.44
CA ARG A 181 -16.31 -9.99 -0.85
C ARG A 181 -17.42 -9.33 -1.62
N ILE A 182 -17.19 -8.12 -2.07
CA ILE A 182 -18.05 -7.35 -2.95
C ILE A 182 -17.39 -7.34 -4.34
N PRO A 183 -18.09 -7.68 -5.43
CA PRO A 183 -17.53 -7.59 -6.77
C PRO A 183 -16.99 -6.20 -7.07
N ALA A 184 -15.75 -6.13 -7.56
CA ALA A 184 -15.11 -4.86 -7.86
C ALA A 184 -15.75 -4.19 -9.09
N PRO A 185 -15.95 -2.86 -9.07
CA PRO A 185 -16.31 -2.11 -10.27
C PRO A 185 -15.13 -2.06 -11.25
N ASP A 186 -15.41 -2.18 -12.55
CA ASP A 186 -14.43 -2.00 -13.61
C ASP A 186 -15.07 -1.24 -14.78
N CYS A 187 -14.63 -0.01 -15.02
CA CYS A 187 -15.19 0.80 -16.11
C CYS A 187 -14.61 0.47 -17.48
N TYR A 188 -13.46 -0.19 -17.54
CA TYR A 188 -12.88 -0.63 -18.81
C TYR A 188 -13.50 -1.95 -19.29
N ARG A 189 -13.72 -2.90 -18.36
CA ARG A 189 -14.39 -4.17 -18.60
C ARG A 189 -15.64 -4.28 -17.76
N CYS A 190 -16.60 -3.38 -18.06
CA CYS A 190 -17.79 -3.23 -17.23
C CYS A 190 -18.58 -4.55 -17.10
N PRO A 191 -18.80 -5.08 -15.89
CA PRO A 191 -19.54 -6.33 -15.69
C PRO A 191 -21.01 -6.24 -16.11
N ARG A 192 -21.56 -5.01 -16.28
CA ARG A 192 -22.90 -4.73 -16.78
C ARG A 192 -22.92 -4.37 -18.27
N GLY A 193 -21.79 -4.47 -18.99
CA GLY A 193 -21.71 -4.13 -20.41
C GLY A 193 -21.95 -2.65 -20.75
N LYS A 194 -21.88 -1.76 -19.75
CA LYS A 194 -22.12 -0.31 -19.94
C LYS A 194 -20.85 0.40 -20.41
N LYS A 195 -21.04 1.53 -21.10
CA LYS A 195 -19.96 2.44 -21.48
C LYS A 195 -19.86 3.57 -20.46
N ARG A 196 -18.66 4.08 -20.21
CA ARG A 196 -18.35 5.12 -19.19
C ARG A 196 -19.26 6.37 -19.30
N GLY A 197 -19.68 6.78 -20.48
CA GLY A 197 -20.55 7.96 -20.69
C GLY A 197 -22.04 7.72 -20.43
N CYS A 198 -22.46 6.45 -20.29
CA CYS A 198 -23.88 6.07 -20.13
C CYS A 198 -24.13 5.29 -18.82
N CYS A 199 -23.11 5.15 -17.99
CA CYS A 199 -23.18 4.39 -16.75
C CYS A 199 -23.50 5.32 -15.58
N GLN A 200 -24.44 4.90 -14.73
CA GLN A 200 -24.78 5.55 -13.45
C GLN A 200 -24.28 4.73 -12.24
N ALA A 201 -23.21 3.96 -12.42
CA ALA A 201 -22.62 3.08 -11.42
C ALA A 201 -23.57 1.94 -10.97
N GLU A 202 -24.36 1.37 -11.87
CA GLU A 202 -25.32 0.28 -11.58
C GLU A 202 -24.63 -0.99 -11.02
N CYS A 203 -23.31 -1.10 -11.11
CA CYS A 203 -22.53 -2.15 -10.45
C CYS A 203 -22.54 -2.04 -8.93
N ILE A 204 -23.01 -0.92 -8.35
CA ILE A 204 -23.20 -0.74 -6.91
C ILE A 204 -24.25 -1.68 -6.32
N ASP A 205 -25.18 -2.22 -7.12
CA ASP A 205 -26.22 -3.12 -6.66
C ASP A 205 -25.63 -4.29 -5.85
N ALA A 206 -24.51 -4.86 -6.30
CA ALA A 206 -23.82 -5.95 -5.60
C ALA A 206 -23.28 -5.52 -4.22
N ALA A 207 -22.85 -4.27 -4.08
CA ALA A 207 -22.43 -3.73 -2.80
C ALA A 207 -23.65 -3.53 -1.88
N GLN A 208 -24.74 -2.98 -2.40
CA GLN A 208 -26.00 -2.79 -1.65
C GLN A 208 -26.55 -4.13 -1.15
N GLU A 209 -26.53 -5.18 -1.98
CA GLU A 209 -26.93 -6.53 -1.57
C GLU A 209 -26.02 -7.10 -0.47
N ALA A 210 -24.71 -6.91 -0.58
CA ALA A 210 -23.76 -7.35 0.44
C ALA A 210 -24.00 -6.61 1.78
N PHE A 211 -24.24 -5.31 1.73
CA PHE A 211 -24.59 -4.54 2.93
C PHE A 211 -25.92 -4.97 3.53
N ALA A 212 -26.93 -5.25 2.71
CA ALA A 212 -28.22 -5.73 3.21
C ALA A 212 -28.12 -7.09 3.91
N ARG A 213 -27.23 -7.97 3.44
CA ARG A 213 -27.06 -9.32 4.03
C ARG A 213 -26.11 -9.35 5.23
N HIS A 214 -25.05 -8.55 5.21
CA HIS A 214 -23.88 -8.69 6.11
C HIS A 214 -23.53 -7.41 6.89
N GLY A 215 -24.23 -6.29 6.64
CA GLY A 215 -23.92 -5.01 7.27
C GLY A 215 -23.96 -5.02 8.79
N ASP A 216 -24.85 -5.83 9.38
CA ASP A 216 -25.01 -5.94 10.82
C ASP A 216 -23.85 -6.69 11.50
N GLU A 217 -23.13 -7.53 10.76
CA GLU A 217 -21.98 -8.30 11.27
C GLU A 217 -20.62 -7.71 10.87
N CYS A 218 -20.60 -6.70 10.01
CA CYS A 218 -19.37 -6.11 9.50
C CYS A 218 -18.99 -4.82 10.23
N ALA A 219 -17.73 -4.74 10.65
CA ALA A 219 -17.17 -3.60 11.36
C ALA A 219 -16.73 -2.47 10.40
N ALA A 220 -16.28 -2.79 9.21
CA ALA A 220 -15.86 -1.82 8.20
C ALA A 220 -15.87 -2.41 6.79
N LEU A 221 -15.88 -1.51 5.80
CA LEU A 221 -15.56 -1.78 4.40
C LEU A 221 -14.18 -1.21 4.08
N LEU A 222 -13.33 -2.03 3.46
CA LEU A 222 -12.02 -1.62 2.94
C LEU A 222 -12.09 -1.46 1.42
N VAL A 223 -11.67 -0.31 0.93
CA VAL A 223 -11.67 0.02 -0.51
C VAL A 223 -10.41 0.77 -0.92
N GLU A 224 -9.97 0.55 -2.15
CA GLU A 224 -9.07 1.46 -2.85
C GLU A 224 -9.95 2.49 -3.57
N PRO A 225 -9.92 3.78 -3.21
CA PRO A 225 -10.82 4.77 -3.81
C PRO A 225 -10.44 5.08 -5.26
N LEU A 226 -11.39 4.98 -6.17
CA LEU A 226 -11.31 5.33 -7.60
C LEU A 226 -10.40 4.45 -8.47
N LEU A 227 -9.37 3.81 -7.91
CA LEU A 227 -8.37 3.04 -8.64
C LEU A 227 -7.90 1.85 -7.81
N GLN A 228 -8.09 0.64 -8.31
CA GLN A 228 -7.45 -0.57 -7.79
C GLN A 228 -6.11 -0.75 -8.52
N GLY A 229 -5.01 -0.37 -7.84
CA GLY A 229 -3.69 -0.30 -8.46
C GLY A 229 -3.14 -1.67 -8.84
N SER A 230 -3.01 -2.56 -7.88
CA SER A 230 -2.41 -3.90 -8.05
C SER A 230 -3.24 -4.84 -8.93
N ALA A 231 -4.53 -4.56 -9.09
CA ALA A 231 -5.41 -5.29 -10.02
C ALA A 231 -5.23 -4.91 -11.50
N GLY A 232 -4.20 -4.15 -11.83
CA GLY A 232 -3.92 -3.68 -13.18
C GLY A 232 -4.53 -2.31 -13.50
N MET A 233 -4.52 -1.40 -12.53
CA MET A 233 -5.00 -0.01 -12.67
C MET A 233 -6.47 0.07 -13.08
N ARG A 234 -7.34 -0.71 -12.44
CA ARG A 234 -8.78 -0.68 -12.69
C ARG A 234 -9.41 0.58 -12.12
N MET A 235 -10.00 1.36 -12.98
CA MET A 235 -10.64 2.63 -12.62
C MET A 235 -12.15 2.51 -12.56
N TYR A 236 -12.77 3.23 -11.60
CA TYR A 236 -14.21 3.34 -11.47
C TYR A 236 -14.66 4.75 -11.07
N PRO A 237 -15.93 5.14 -11.30
CA PRO A 237 -16.37 6.51 -11.09
C PRO A 237 -16.57 6.84 -9.61
N PRO A 238 -16.42 8.11 -9.21
CA PRO A 238 -16.71 8.58 -7.85
C PRO A 238 -18.13 8.26 -7.37
N ALA A 239 -19.09 8.17 -8.29
CA ALA A 239 -20.49 7.82 -7.97
C ALA A 239 -20.65 6.42 -7.36
N TYR A 240 -19.62 5.55 -7.43
CA TYR A 240 -19.64 4.24 -6.77
C TYR A 240 -19.33 4.37 -5.27
N LEU A 241 -18.56 5.37 -4.84
CA LEU A 241 -18.19 5.64 -3.46
C LEU A 241 -19.25 6.48 -2.73
#